data_8e54b684e87ea9b108ba8790123e9a3b
#
_entry.id   8e54b684e87ea9b108ba8790123e9a3b
#
_cell.length_a   1.000
_cell.length_b   1.000
_cell.length_c   1.000
_cell.angle_alpha   90.00
_cell.angle_beta   90.00
_cell.angle_gamma   90.00
#
_symmetry.space_group_name_H-M   'P 1'
#
loop_
_entity.id
_entity.type
_entity.pdbx_description
1 polymer ?
#
loop_
_entity_poly.entity_id
_entity_poly.type
_entity_poly.pdbx_seq_one_letter_code
_entity_poly.pdbx_strand_id
1 'polypeptide(L)'
;RDFVYVTDLANAFYKAAITTKNKKIWNVGSSNPQTINYLVKLLKYNKSIKLPDRPGEPRVTYADISLIKKDLNWRPKISFENGVKKILSNIDYWESAPLWTEKRIEKATKKWFENLKQI
;
A
#
# COMPACT_ATOMS: atom_id res chain seq x y z
N ARG A 1 7.01 2.45 -2.70
CA ARG A 1 6.16 2.08 -1.56
C ARG A 1 6.38 0.63 -1.16
N ASP A 2 6.23 0.34 0.12
CA ASP A 2 6.28 -1.03 0.65
C ASP A 2 4.88 -1.64 0.59
N PHE A 3 4.62 -2.41 -0.48
CA PHE A 3 3.32 -3.00 -0.72
C PHE A 3 3.22 -4.37 -0.04
N VAL A 4 2.19 -4.60 0.73
CA VAL A 4 1.84 -5.89 1.31
C VAL A 4 0.48 -6.34 0.80
N TYR A 5 0.36 -7.61 0.43
CA TYR A 5 -0.92 -8.12 -0.05
C TYR A 5 -1.90 -8.34 1.10
N VAL A 6 -3.18 -8.07 0.85
CA VAL A 6 -4.21 -8.04 1.90
C VAL A 6 -4.31 -9.34 2.71
N THR A 7 -4.13 -10.51 2.09
CA THR A 7 -4.18 -11.79 2.81
C THR A 7 -2.97 -12.00 3.73
N ASP A 8 -1.80 -11.47 3.37
CA ASP A 8 -0.63 -11.48 4.24
C ASP A 8 -0.83 -10.55 5.44
N LEU A 9 -1.43 -9.38 5.21
CA LEU A 9 -1.81 -8.46 6.28
C LEU A 9 -2.83 -9.11 7.23
N ALA A 10 -3.89 -9.73 6.70
CA ALA A 10 -4.89 -10.45 7.50
C ALA A 10 -4.25 -11.57 8.34
N ASN A 11 -3.29 -12.30 7.77
CA ASN A 11 -2.54 -13.32 8.51
C ASN A 11 -1.67 -12.72 9.62
N ALA A 12 -1.09 -11.52 9.44
CA ALA A 12 -0.38 -10.82 10.49
C ALA A 12 -1.31 -10.48 11.67
N PHE A 13 -2.50 -9.94 11.39
CA PHE A 13 -3.50 -9.66 12.42
C PHE A 13 -3.95 -10.93 13.14
N TYR A 14 -4.22 -12.01 12.41
CA TYR A 14 -4.57 -13.30 13.02
C TYR A 14 -3.49 -13.79 13.99
N LYS A 15 -2.23 -13.77 13.58
CA LYS A 15 -1.11 -14.18 14.42
C LYS A 15 -0.93 -13.26 15.63
N ALA A 16 -1.15 -11.96 15.47
CA ALA A 16 -1.12 -11.01 16.58
C ALA A 16 -2.26 -11.25 17.58
N ALA A 17 -3.43 -11.67 17.12
CA ALA A 17 -4.58 -11.96 17.99
C ALA A 17 -4.41 -13.22 18.84
N ILE A 18 -3.73 -14.25 18.31
CA ILE A 18 -3.57 -15.54 19.02
C ILE A 18 -2.25 -15.67 19.81
N THR A 19 -1.34 -14.69 19.70
CA THR A 19 -0.06 -14.76 20.42
C THR A 19 -0.24 -14.47 21.92
N THR A 20 0.59 -15.07 22.72
CA THR A 20 0.71 -14.74 24.16
C THR A 20 1.57 -13.50 24.42
N LYS A 21 2.28 -13.00 23.40
CA LYS A 21 3.08 -11.77 23.49
C LYS A 21 2.17 -10.56 23.59
N ASN A 22 2.33 -9.74 24.60
CA ASN A 22 1.55 -8.54 24.82
C ASN A 22 2.42 -7.27 24.85
N LYS A 23 1.78 -6.09 24.78
CA LYS A 23 2.45 -4.78 24.84
C LYS A 23 3.55 -4.64 23.77
N LYS A 24 3.36 -5.22 22.59
CA LYS A 24 4.29 -5.16 21.46
C LYS A 24 3.69 -4.36 20.31
N ILE A 25 4.56 -3.69 19.57
CA ILE A 25 4.22 -3.02 18.31
C ILE A 25 5.03 -3.70 17.22
N TRP A 26 4.34 -4.21 16.20
CA TRP A 26 4.99 -4.84 15.06
C TRP A 26 4.71 -4.07 13.78
N ASN A 27 5.76 -3.77 13.03
CA ASN A 27 5.61 -3.29 11.67
C ASN A 27 5.21 -4.44 10.75
N VAL A 28 4.31 -4.15 9.82
CA VAL A 28 3.88 -5.09 8.77
C VAL A 28 4.13 -4.46 7.41
N GLY A 29 4.80 -5.17 6.53
CA GLY A 29 5.14 -4.73 5.19
C GLY A 29 5.75 -5.87 4.38
N SER A 30 6.12 -5.61 3.14
CA SER A 30 6.83 -6.60 2.33
C SER A 30 8.32 -6.64 2.61
N SER A 31 8.88 -5.57 3.18
CA SER A 31 10.32 -5.33 3.29
C SER A 31 11.04 -5.33 1.93
N ASN A 32 10.27 -5.00 0.87
CA ASN A 32 10.75 -4.94 -0.52
C ASN A 32 10.02 -3.81 -1.27
N PRO A 33 10.40 -2.54 -1.04
CA PRO A 33 9.74 -1.40 -1.65
C PRO A 33 9.77 -1.44 -3.17
N GLN A 34 8.66 -1.14 -3.80
CA GLN A 34 8.51 -1.04 -5.24
C GLN A 34 8.14 0.38 -5.66
N THR A 35 8.50 0.76 -6.89
CA THR A 35 8.13 2.06 -7.44
C THR A 35 6.70 2.07 -7.96
N ILE A 36 6.04 3.22 -7.91
CA ILE A 36 4.72 3.41 -8.54
C ILE A 36 4.80 3.19 -10.05
N ASN A 37 5.90 3.59 -10.69
CA ASN A 37 6.08 3.34 -12.11
C ASN A 37 6.14 1.84 -12.45
N TYR A 38 6.71 1.02 -11.57
CA TYR A 38 6.69 -0.43 -11.72
C TYR A 38 5.28 -1.00 -11.58
N LEU A 39 4.49 -0.49 -10.63
CA LEU A 39 3.07 -0.84 -10.52
C LEU A 39 2.32 -0.52 -11.82
N VAL A 40 2.46 0.70 -12.36
CA VAL A 40 1.81 1.10 -13.62
C VAL A 40 2.20 0.17 -14.76
N LYS A 41 3.49 -0.22 -14.86
CA LYS A 41 3.97 -1.19 -15.86
C LYS A 41 3.27 -2.56 -15.72
N LEU A 42 3.13 -3.05 -14.50
CA LEU A 42 2.43 -4.33 -14.23
C LEU A 42 0.95 -4.28 -14.57
N LEU A 43 0.30 -3.13 -14.36
CA LEU A 43 -1.10 -2.91 -14.73
C LEU A 43 -1.32 -2.86 -16.25
N LYS A 44 -0.24 -2.80 -17.07
CA LYS A 44 -0.29 -2.72 -18.54
C LYS A 44 -1.15 -1.54 -19.05
N TYR A 45 -1.19 -0.46 -18.29
CA TYR A 45 -1.97 0.72 -18.62
C TYR A 45 -1.07 1.84 -19.14
N ASN A 46 -1.35 2.36 -20.34
CA ASN A 46 -0.47 3.30 -21.02
C ASN A 46 -0.81 4.77 -20.78
N LYS A 47 -1.96 5.05 -20.14
CA LYS A 47 -2.37 6.44 -19.86
C LYS A 47 -2.13 6.71 -18.38
N SER A 48 -1.26 7.67 -18.09
CA SER A 48 -1.01 8.15 -16.72
C SER A 48 -1.13 9.66 -16.67
N ILE A 49 -1.68 10.15 -15.57
CA ILE A 49 -1.76 11.58 -15.29
C ILE A 49 -0.74 11.86 -14.19
N LYS A 50 0.17 12.79 -14.47
CA LYS A 50 1.12 13.25 -13.45
C LYS A 50 0.43 14.27 -12.56
N LEU A 51 0.34 13.97 -11.29
CA LEU A 51 -0.15 14.90 -10.27
C LEU A 51 1.02 15.69 -9.68
N PRO A 52 0.77 16.91 -9.16
CA PRO A 52 1.77 17.65 -8.40
C PRO A 52 2.27 16.85 -7.20
N ASP A 53 3.54 17.04 -6.84
CA ASP A 53 4.09 16.48 -5.61
C ASP A 53 3.32 16.99 -4.40
N ARG A 54 2.97 16.11 -3.49
CA ARG A 54 2.23 16.45 -2.28
C ARG A 54 3.21 16.73 -1.14
N PRO A 55 3.15 17.93 -0.52
CA PRO A 55 4.00 18.23 0.62
C PRO A 55 3.83 17.20 1.74
N GLY A 56 4.92 16.84 2.42
CA GLY A 56 4.91 15.87 3.51
C GLY A 56 4.74 14.41 3.10
N GLU A 57 4.58 14.10 1.82
CA GLU A 57 4.52 12.71 1.37
C GLU A 57 5.92 12.08 1.32
N PRO A 58 6.19 10.98 2.06
CA PRO A 58 7.49 10.33 2.03
C PRO A 58 7.77 9.75 0.64
N ARG A 59 8.97 9.96 0.11
CA ARG A 59 9.38 9.40 -1.18
C ARG A 59 9.47 7.88 -1.17
N VAL A 60 9.90 7.32 -0.04
CA VAL A 60 10.04 5.89 0.16
C VAL A 60 9.36 5.50 1.47
N THR A 61 8.60 4.41 1.44
CA THR A 61 8.15 3.71 2.65
C THR A 61 8.81 2.34 2.67
N TYR A 62 9.31 1.94 3.83
CA TYR A 62 10.00 0.68 4.04
C TYR A 62 9.74 0.19 5.46
N ALA A 63 9.18 -0.99 5.61
CA ALA A 63 8.90 -1.57 6.91
C ALA A 63 10.04 -2.50 7.33
N ASP A 64 10.65 -2.23 8.47
CA ASP A 64 11.46 -3.25 9.15
C ASP A 64 10.53 -4.26 9.83
N ILE A 65 10.50 -5.46 9.27
CA ILE A 65 9.67 -6.57 9.72
C ILE A 65 10.44 -7.59 10.59
N SER A 66 11.65 -7.24 11.05
CA SER A 66 12.50 -8.16 11.83
C SER A 66 11.81 -8.61 13.11
N LEU A 67 11.12 -7.71 13.81
CA LEU A 67 10.47 -8.02 15.07
C LEU A 67 9.26 -8.97 14.86
N ILE A 68 8.41 -8.73 13.88
CA ILE A 68 7.28 -9.61 13.61
C ILE A 68 7.72 -10.98 13.11
N LYS A 69 8.79 -11.05 12.32
CA LYS A 69 9.42 -12.31 11.92
C LYS A 69 9.88 -13.11 13.14
N LYS A 70 10.58 -12.48 14.06
CA LYS A 70 11.11 -13.08 15.28
C LYS A 70 9.99 -13.54 16.22
N ASP A 71 9.03 -12.66 16.47
CA ASP A 71 8.03 -12.84 17.52
C ASP A 71 6.86 -13.73 17.09
N LEU A 72 6.40 -13.61 15.86
CA LEU A 72 5.20 -14.26 15.34
C LEU A 72 5.49 -15.28 14.23
N ASN A 73 6.77 -15.48 13.89
CA ASN A 73 7.17 -16.27 12.71
C ASN A 73 6.32 -15.90 11.48
N TRP A 74 6.11 -14.57 11.29
CA TRP A 74 5.35 -14.04 10.18
C TRP A 74 6.29 -13.47 9.12
N ARG A 75 5.96 -13.71 7.86
CA ARG A 75 6.57 -13.06 6.70
C ARG A 75 5.55 -12.97 5.57
N PRO A 76 5.65 -11.98 4.68
CA PRO A 76 4.80 -11.92 3.50
C PRO A 76 5.07 -13.14 2.60
N LYS A 77 4.02 -13.69 2.01
CA LYS A 77 4.09 -14.87 1.13
C LYS A 77 3.78 -14.52 -0.31
N ILE A 78 3.04 -13.44 -0.54
CA ILE A 78 2.61 -13.02 -1.88
C ILE A 78 3.58 -11.96 -2.37
N SER A 79 4.26 -12.23 -3.49
CA SER A 79 5.12 -11.22 -4.14
C SER A 79 4.27 -10.07 -4.70
N PHE A 80 4.92 -8.93 -4.92
CA PHE A 80 4.25 -7.75 -5.48
C PHE A 80 3.58 -8.06 -6.83
N GLU A 81 4.29 -8.75 -7.74
CA GLU A 81 3.80 -9.14 -9.06
C GLU A 81 2.60 -10.09 -8.96
N ASN A 82 2.69 -11.07 -8.07
CA ASN A 82 1.59 -12.01 -7.84
C ASN A 82 0.37 -11.32 -7.22
N GLY A 83 0.59 -10.36 -6.32
CA GLY A 83 -0.47 -9.53 -5.76
C GLY A 83 -1.19 -8.73 -6.83
N VAL A 84 -0.45 -8.04 -7.69
CA VAL A 84 -1.02 -7.27 -8.83
C VAL A 84 -1.76 -8.20 -9.78
N LYS A 85 -1.19 -9.37 -10.14
CA LYS A 85 -1.85 -10.36 -10.99
C LYS A 85 -3.19 -10.81 -10.40
N LYS A 86 -3.24 -11.08 -9.10
CA LYS A 86 -4.49 -11.46 -8.40
C LYS A 86 -5.54 -10.35 -8.44
N ILE A 87 -5.14 -9.09 -8.29
CA ILE A 87 -6.07 -7.94 -8.41
C ILE A 87 -6.61 -7.87 -9.84
N LEU A 88 -5.75 -7.96 -10.84
CA LEU A 88 -6.16 -7.92 -12.24
C LEU A 88 -7.09 -9.08 -12.63
N SER A 89 -6.89 -10.27 -12.09
CA SER A 89 -7.78 -11.41 -12.36
C SER A 89 -9.17 -11.27 -11.73
N ASN A 90 -9.38 -10.31 -10.84
CA ASN A 90 -10.65 -10.00 -10.21
C ASN A 90 -11.05 -8.53 -10.43
N ILE A 91 -10.59 -7.93 -11.53
CA ILE A 91 -10.79 -6.51 -11.78
C ILE A 91 -12.29 -6.13 -11.93
N ASP A 92 -13.11 -7.06 -12.43
CA ASP A 92 -14.55 -6.87 -12.61
C ASP A 92 -15.27 -6.56 -11.29
N TYR A 93 -14.74 -7.03 -10.16
CA TYR A 93 -15.25 -6.66 -8.83
C TYR A 93 -15.23 -5.15 -8.60
N TRP A 94 -14.35 -4.42 -9.28
CA TRP A 94 -14.15 -2.97 -9.14
C TRP A 94 -14.86 -2.17 -10.23
N GLU A 95 -15.64 -2.81 -11.12
CA GLU A 95 -16.28 -2.15 -12.25
C GLU A 95 -17.17 -0.98 -11.82
N SER A 96 -17.87 -1.12 -10.71
CA SER A 96 -18.74 -0.07 -10.14
C SER A 96 -18.01 0.94 -9.24
N ALA A 97 -16.69 0.80 -9.07
CA ALA A 97 -15.94 1.71 -8.22
C ALA A 97 -15.94 3.15 -8.78
N PRO A 98 -16.01 4.18 -7.92
CA PRO A 98 -15.97 5.56 -8.38
C PRO A 98 -14.68 5.89 -9.14
N LEU A 99 -14.80 6.45 -10.34
CA LEU A 99 -13.64 6.90 -11.11
C LEU A 99 -13.07 8.19 -10.50
N TRP A 100 -11.76 8.18 -10.24
CA TRP A 100 -11.01 9.36 -9.86
C TRP A 100 -10.59 10.14 -11.10
N THR A 101 -11.32 11.21 -11.43
CA THR A 101 -10.94 12.18 -12.45
C THR A 101 -10.05 13.27 -11.85
N GLU A 102 -9.28 14.01 -12.68
CA GLU A 102 -8.46 15.14 -12.23
C GLU A 102 -9.24 16.10 -11.34
N LYS A 103 -10.43 16.50 -11.77
CA LYS A 103 -11.32 17.41 -11.04
C LYS A 103 -11.76 16.86 -9.67
N ARG A 104 -12.01 15.55 -9.58
CA ARG A 104 -12.35 14.90 -8.30
C ARG A 104 -11.14 14.83 -7.37
N ILE A 105 -9.96 14.52 -7.90
CA ILE A 105 -8.72 14.49 -7.15
C ILE A 105 -8.40 15.89 -6.61
N GLU A 106 -8.45 16.92 -7.46
CA GLU A 106 -8.22 18.32 -7.07
C GLU A 106 -9.15 18.73 -5.92
N LYS A 107 -10.46 18.48 -6.06
CA LYS A 107 -11.45 18.78 -5.01
C LYS A 107 -11.16 18.04 -3.71
N ALA A 108 -10.83 16.76 -3.78
CA ALA A 108 -10.58 15.93 -2.59
C ALA A 108 -9.29 16.31 -1.86
N THR A 109 -8.27 16.77 -2.59
CA THR A 109 -6.96 17.11 -2.02
C THR A 109 -6.80 18.59 -1.68
N LYS A 110 -7.75 19.46 -2.05
CA LYS A 110 -7.69 20.92 -1.87
C LYS A 110 -7.32 21.32 -0.45
N LYS A 111 -8.06 20.83 0.55
CA LYS A 111 -7.80 21.13 1.97
C LYS A 111 -6.43 20.66 2.43
N TRP A 112 -5.97 19.52 1.92
CA TRP A 112 -4.64 19.03 2.24
C TRP A 112 -3.56 20.00 1.76
N PHE A 113 -3.62 20.40 0.49
CA PHE A 113 -2.67 21.38 -0.05
C PHE A 113 -2.74 22.75 0.66
N GLU A 114 -3.92 23.21 1.06
CA GLU A 114 -4.09 24.45 1.80
C GLU A 114 -3.42 24.38 3.17
N ASN A 115 -3.62 23.29 3.92
CA ASN A 115 -3.08 23.12 5.27
C ASN A 115 -1.54 22.91 5.27
N LEU A 116 -0.99 22.26 4.25
CA LEU A 116 0.45 21.99 4.18
C LEU A 116 1.28 23.16 3.61
N LYS A 117 0.64 24.17 3.00
CA LYS A 117 1.31 25.43 2.61
C LYS A 117 1.61 26.36 3.79
N GLN A 118 1.07 26.05 4.98
CA GLN A 118 1.24 26.86 6.20
C GLN A 118 2.37 26.35 7.11
N ILE A 119 3.10 25.32 6.68
CA ILE A 119 4.29 24.77 7.32
C ILE A 119 5.52 25.10 6.48
#